data_41486ba742d2f79972dc121001471232
#
_entry.id   41486ba742d2f79972dc121001471232
#
_cell.length_a   1.000
_cell.length_b   1.000
_cell.length_c   1.000
_cell.angle_alpha   90.00
_cell.angle_beta   90.00
_cell.angle_gamma   90.00
#
_symmetry.space_group_name_H-M   'P 1'
#
loop_
_entity.id
_entity.type
_entity.pdbx_description
1 polymer ?
#
loop_
_entity_poly.entity_id
_entity_poly.type
_entity_poly.pdbx_seq_one_letter_code
_entity_poly.pdbx_strand_id
1 'polypeptide(L)'
;YEISCSLVGSEMCIRDSVRTETKPTAVKVKQLLWKTFHTDAEITIRENAYSRIGKTYTLTVRDNQKAVKILQATKLMNDAGEIEENFSITNNIVIMKDCCKRAFIRGAFMAAGSISDPNKSYHLEIKCNSSKKGEQLIKLLKNYDIDGKMVARKGGYVVYIKEGEGIVDVLNVMEAHVSLMEMENIRILKGMSNYYNRQVNCETANIKKTVATSVRQIEDINYIIKKKGISYLPEKLQDIALVRIDNPDASLQELGEMLNPPLGKSGVNHRLRKICQIADDLKG
;
A
#
# COMPACT_ATOMS: atom_id res chain seq x y z
N TYR A 1 17.70 -16.45 -3.86
CA TYR A 1 18.64 -17.41 -3.27
C TYR A 1 18.58 -18.71 -4.07
N GLU A 2 19.65 -19.02 -4.75
CA GLU A 2 19.90 -20.37 -5.26
C GLU A 2 20.87 -21.02 -4.27
N ILE A 3 20.42 -22.05 -3.56
CA ILE A 3 21.33 -23.04 -2.99
C ILE A 3 21.62 -23.97 -4.17
N SER A 4 22.71 -23.72 -4.88
CA SER A 4 23.13 -24.61 -5.96
C SER A 4 24.12 -25.61 -5.37
N CYS A 5 23.69 -26.87 -5.29
CA CYS A 5 24.58 -27.99 -5.11
C CYS A 5 25.09 -28.36 -6.51
N SER A 6 26.33 -28.05 -6.87
CA SER A 6 26.92 -28.49 -8.12
C SER A 6 27.67 -29.79 -7.90
N LEU A 7 27.08 -30.89 -8.30
CA LEU A 7 27.76 -32.19 -8.51
C LEU A 7 28.58 -32.12 -9.80
N VAL A 8 29.89 -31.94 -9.69
CA VAL A 8 30.79 -32.11 -10.83
C VAL A 8 31.83 -33.17 -10.47
N GLY A 9 31.69 -34.31 -11.12
CA GLY A 9 32.77 -35.31 -11.40
C GLY A 9 33.35 -36.03 -10.20
N SER A 10 33.18 -37.34 -10.16
CA SER A 10 33.91 -38.50 -9.61
C SER A 10 34.69 -38.43 -8.27
N GLU A 11 34.72 -37.30 -7.56
CA GLU A 11 35.03 -37.21 -6.15
C GLU A 11 34.07 -36.18 -5.53
N MET A 12 33.25 -36.66 -4.61
CA MET A 12 32.10 -35.98 -4.01
C MET A 12 32.51 -34.77 -3.19
N CYS A 13 32.84 -33.66 -3.85
CA CYS A 13 33.02 -32.38 -3.22
C CYS A 13 31.64 -31.66 -3.10
N ILE A 14 30.91 -31.93 -2.04
CA ILE A 14 29.72 -31.14 -1.67
C ILE A 14 30.21 -29.75 -1.27
N ARG A 15 30.17 -28.81 -2.22
CA ARG A 15 30.41 -27.39 -1.93
C ARG A 15 29.08 -26.70 -1.79
N ASP A 16 28.66 -26.50 -0.56
CA ASP A 16 27.46 -25.73 -0.32
C ASP A 16 27.75 -24.25 -0.40
N SER A 17 27.04 -23.59 -1.26
CA SER A 17 27.15 -22.15 -1.42
C SER A 17 25.80 -21.45 -1.32
N VAL A 18 25.76 -20.36 -0.56
CA VAL A 18 24.60 -19.45 -0.48
C VAL A 18 24.93 -18.22 -1.30
N ARG A 19 24.09 -17.89 -2.26
CA ARG A 19 24.23 -16.68 -3.09
C ARG A 19 23.22 -15.61 -2.68
N THR A 20 23.66 -14.36 -2.64
CA THR A 20 22.82 -13.21 -2.36
C THR A 20 23.32 -11.97 -3.11
N GLU A 21 22.42 -11.08 -3.44
CA GLU A 21 22.73 -9.82 -4.12
C GLU A 21 23.05 -8.68 -3.11
N THR A 22 22.79 -8.91 -1.83
CA THR A 22 22.98 -7.89 -0.79
C THR A 22 24.08 -8.24 0.18
N LYS A 23 25.03 -7.30 0.39
CA LYS A 23 26.14 -7.45 1.34
C LYS A 23 25.64 -7.67 2.78
N PRO A 24 24.63 -6.95 3.30
CA PRO A 24 24.14 -7.18 4.66
C PRO A 24 23.65 -8.61 4.90
N THR A 25 22.96 -9.19 3.92
CA THR A 25 22.48 -10.58 4.01
C THR A 25 23.65 -11.56 4.02
N ALA A 26 24.66 -11.38 3.17
CA ALA A 26 25.85 -12.22 3.17
C ALA A 26 26.55 -12.19 4.53
N VAL A 27 26.76 -11.02 5.08
CA VAL A 27 27.38 -10.85 6.42
C VAL A 27 26.53 -11.54 7.51
N LYS A 28 25.21 -11.38 7.47
CA LYS A 28 24.30 -11.99 8.43
C LYS A 28 24.34 -13.52 8.37
N VAL A 29 24.33 -14.10 7.17
CA VAL A 29 24.44 -15.56 6.98
C VAL A 29 25.78 -16.07 7.53
N LYS A 30 26.89 -15.39 7.23
CA LYS A 30 28.21 -15.74 7.79
C LYS A 30 28.20 -15.75 9.30
N GLN A 31 27.64 -14.69 9.92
CA GLN A 31 27.53 -14.60 11.39
C GLN A 31 26.68 -15.72 11.99
N LEU A 32 25.58 -16.10 11.32
CA LEU A 32 24.71 -17.18 11.77
C LEU A 32 25.40 -18.54 11.67
N LEU A 33 26.12 -18.83 10.58
CA LEU A 33 26.90 -20.04 10.44
C LEU A 33 27.96 -20.16 11.51
N TRP A 34 28.67 -19.08 11.82
CA TRP A 34 29.64 -19.06 12.90
C TRP A 34 28.98 -19.26 14.27
N LYS A 35 27.91 -18.53 14.56
CA LYS A 35 27.22 -18.58 15.86
C LYS A 35 26.60 -19.94 16.14
N THR A 36 26.02 -20.60 15.12
CA THR A 36 25.24 -21.83 15.29
C THR A 36 26.11 -23.10 15.15
N PHE A 37 27.01 -23.09 14.17
CA PHE A 37 27.76 -24.27 13.77
C PHE A 37 29.27 -24.12 13.98
N HIS A 38 29.73 -22.99 14.49
CA HIS A 38 31.17 -22.65 14.63
C HIS A 38 31.94 -22.90 13.32
N THR A 39 31.26 -22.53 12.19
CA THR A 39 31.78 -22.76 10.84
C THR A 39 32.03 -21.42 10.17
N ASP A 40 33.25 -21.22 9.70
CA ASP A 40 33.58 -20.06 8.89
C ASP A 40 33.16 -20.31 7.42
N ALA A 41 32.59 -19.29 6.79
CA ALA A 41 32.24 -19.29 5.38
C ALA A 41 33.03 -18.21 4.66
N GLU A 42 33.59 -18.57 3.52
CA GLU A 42 34.31 -17.64 2.66
C GLU A 42 33.30 -16.85 1.80
N ILE A 43 33.47 -15.53 1.76
CA ILE A 43 32.64 -14.69 0.91
C ILE A 43 33.41 -14.34 -0.36
N THR A 44 32.94 -14.81 -1.50
CA THR A 44 33.44 -14.41 -2.82
C THR A 44 32.50 -13.40 -3.45
N ILE A 45 33.04 -12.31 -3.97
CA ILE A 45 32.27 -11.24 -4.63
C ILE A 45 32.50 -11.37 -6.14
N ARG A 46 31.42 -11.48 -6.91
CA ARG A 46 31.45 -11.41 -8.37
C ARG A 46 30.77 -10.12 -8.83
N GLU A 47 31.45 -9.34 -9.63
CA GLU A 47 30.88 -8.16 -10.26
C GLU A 47 30.40 -8.54 -11.66
N ASN A 48 29.15 -8.22 -11.95
CA ASN A 48 28.53 -8.49 -13.26
C ASN A 48 28.27 -7.13 -13.94
N ALA A 49 29.16 -6.74 -14.84
CA ALA A 49 29.10 -5.45 -15.55
C ALA A 49 27.82 -5.29 -16.42
N TYR A 50 27.17 -6.41 -16.78
CA TYR A 50 25.98 -6.44 -17.63
C TYR A 50 24.66 -6.64 -16.87
N SER A 51 24.70 -6.78 -15.54
CA SER A 51 23.52 -6.96 -14.72
C SER A 51 23.15 -5.66 -13.99
N ARG A 52 21.86 -5.30 -13.94
CA ARG A 52 21.33 -4.21 -13.11
C ARG A 52 21.68 -4.35 -11.62
N ILE A 53 22.10 -5.53 -11.19
CA ILE A 53 22.33 -5.91 -9.79
C ILE A 53 23.81 -5.73 -9.39
N GLY A 54 24.70 -5.45 -10.32
CA GLY A 54 26.10 -5.06 -10.10
C GLY A 54 26.98 -6.08 -9.36
N LYS A 55 26.57 -6.59 -8.19
CA LYS A 55 27.41 -7.46 -7.33
C LYS A 55 26.62 -8.65 -6.79
N THR A 56 27.23 -9.85 -6.89
CA THR A 56 26.70 -11.07 -6.26
C THR A 56 27.70 -11.57 -5.24
N TYR A 57 27.22 -11.86 -4.04
CA TYR A 57 27.96 -12.40 -2.93
C TYR A 57 27.69 -13.89 -2.82
N THR A 58 28.75 -14.71 -2.88
CA THR A 58 28.65 -16.17 -2.72
C THR A 58 29.39 -16.56 -1.46
N LEU A 59 28.68 -17.19 -0.51
CA LEU A 59 29.27 -17.75 0.69
C LEU A 59 29.49 -19.23 0.46
N THR A 60 30.69 -19.71 0.68
CA THR A 60 31.07 -21.12 0.50
C THR A 60 31.63 -21.70 1.80
N VAL A 61 31.10 -22.85 2.21
CA VAL A 61 31.65 -23.64 3.32
C VAL A 61 32.58 -24.68 2.69
N ARG A 62 33.88 -24.61 3.01
CA ARG A 62 34.90 -25.49 2.44
C ARG A 62 34.98 -26.87 3.09
N ASP A 63 34.57 -26.96 4.35
CA ASP A 63 34.62 -28.19 5.13
C ASP A 63 33.39 -29.05 4.84
N ASN A 64 33.57 -30.15 4.09
CA ASN A 64 32.48 -31.03 3.68
C ASN A 64 31.73 -31.65 4.87
N GLN A 65 32.42 -32.00 5.97
CA GLN A 65 31.75 -32.59 7.14
C GLN A 65 30.83 -31.54 7.82
N LYS A 66 31.29 -30.31 7.91
CA LYS A 66 30.48 -29.20 8.46
C LYS A 66 29.35 -28.83 7.53
N ALA A 67 29.57 -28.85 6.21
CA ALA A 67 28.54 -28.61 5.22
C ALA A 67 27.40 -29.63 5.32
N VAL A 68 27.72 -30.92 5.39
CA VAL A 68 26.71 -31.99 5.59
C VAL A 68 25.96 -31.80 6.91
N LYS A 69 26.64 -31.49 8.03
CA LYS A 69 25.96 -31.19 9.30
C LYS A 69 25.00 -30.02 9.23
N ILE A 70 25.37 -28.95 8.51
CA ILE A 70 24.50 -27.78 8.30
C ILE A 70 23.27 -28.19 7.50
N LEU A 71 23.43 -28.94 6.39
CA LEU A 71 22.32 -29.40 5.56
C LEU A 71 21.36 -30.31 6.32
N GLN A 72 21.88 -31.26 7.10
CA GLN A 72 21.06 -32.13 7.94
C GLN A 72 20.32 -31.36 9.05
N ALA A 73 21.01 -30.45 9.72
CA ALA A 73 20.41 -29.63 10.77
C ALA A 73 19.33 -28.68 10.23
N THR A 74 19.49 -28.18 9.01
CA THR A 74 18.49 -27.34 8.30
C THR A 74 17.43 -28.16 7.58
N LYS A 75 17.50 -29.51 7.65
CA LYS A 75 16.57 -30.43 6.97
C LYS A 75 16.56 -30.26 5.44
N LEU A 76 17.69 -29.86 4.86
CA LEU A 76 17.92 -29.81 3.42
C LEU A 76 18.52 -31.11 2.89
N MET A 77 18.96 -32.00 3.78
CA MET A 77 19.49 -33.31 3.48
C MET A 77 18.84 -34.33 4.43
N ASN A 78 18.45 -35.49 3.90
CA ASN A 78 17.95 -36.60 4.70
C ASN A 78 19.11 -37.40 5.35
N ASP A 79 18.79 -38.35 6.20
CA ASP A 79 19.80 -39.17 6.90
C ASP A 79 20.54 -40.13 5.94
N ALA A 80 20.02 -40.37 4.74
CA ALA A 80 20.65 -41.14 3.67
C ALA A 80 21.66 -40.33 2.83
N GLY A 81 21.79 -39.03 3.11
CA GLY A 81 22.69 -38.12 2.40
C GLY A 81 22.13 -37.56 1.09
N GLU A 82 20.85 -37.76 0.82
CA GLU A 82 20.19 -37.20 -0.36
C GLU A 82 19.64 -35.81 -0.05
N ILE A 83 19.77 -34.91 -1.02
CA ILE A 83 19.22 -33.55 -0.90
C ILE A 83 17.72 -33.65 -1.14
N GLU A 84 16.95 -33.39 -0.11
CA GLU A 84 15.50 -33.26 -0.21
C GLU A 84 15.12 -31.82 -0.54
N GLU A 85 14.67 -31.58 -1.76
CA GLU A 85 14.02 -30.32 -2.13
C GLU A 85 12.63 -30.13 -1.47
N ASN A 86 12.19 -31.11 -0.67
CA ASN A 86 10.93 -31.08 0.05
C ASN A 86 11.02 -30.16 1.27
N PHE A 87 11.02 -28.87 1.04
CA PHE A 87 10.80 -27.85 2.05
C PHE A 87 9.35 -27.86 2.54
N SER A 88 8.88 -29.00 3.04
CA SER A 88 7.56 -29.07 3.66
C SER A 88 7.60 -28.38 5.01
N ILE A 89 7.20 -27.13 5.03
CA ILE A 89 7.04 -26.32 6.25
C ILE A 89 6.07 -26.98 7.23
N THR A 90 5.12 -27.77 6.74
CA THR A 90 4.02 -28.35 7.52
C THR A 90 4.45 -29.44 8.53
N ASN A 91 5.54 -30.13 8.27
CA ASN A 91 6.03 -31.21 9.16
C ASN A 91 7.40 -30.87 9.79
N ASN A 92 7.80 -29.61 9.74
CA ASN A 92 9.17 -29.26 10.07
C ASN A 92 9.29 -28.85 11.53
N ILE A 93 9.95 -29.69 12.33
CA ILE A 93 10.33 -29.43 13.72
C ILE A 93 11.03 -28.08 13.87
N VAL A 94 11.71 -27.61 12.82
CA VAL A 94 12.48 -26.34 12.79
C VAL A 94 11.57 -25.12 12.94
N ILE A 95 10.30 -25.18 12.54
CA ILE A 95 9.36 -24.04 12.62
C ILE A 95 8.17 -24.28 13.57
N MET A 96 8.32 -25.15 14.54
CA MET A 96 7.25 -25.39 15.52
C MET A 96 7.03 -24.18 16.45
N LYS A 97 8.11 -23.56 16.91
CA LYS A 97 8.03 -22.43 17.85
C LYS A 97 7.68 -21.14 17.11
N ASP A 98 6.94 -20.23 17.78
CA ASP A 98 6.60 -18.94 17.21
C ASP A 98 7.83 -18.13 16.77
N CYS A 99 8.87 -18.07 17.59
CA CYS A 99 10.12 -17.40 17.25
C CYS A 99 10.79 -17.98 15.99
N CYS A 100 10.61 -19.29 15.72
CA CYS A 100 11.15 -19.93 14.52
C CYS A 100 10.33 -19.57 13.29
N LYS A 101 9.00 -19.47 13.40
CA LYS A 101 8.12 -19.00 12.32
C LYS A 101 8.47 -17.57 11.93
N ARG A 102 8.63 -16.68 12.90
CA ARG A 102 9.05 -15.29 12.69
C ARG A 102 10.44 -15.21 12.01
N ALA A 103 11.40 -15.98 12.48
CA ALA A 103 12.73 -16.06 11.88
C ALA A 103 12.69 -16.59 10.44
N PHE A 104 11.81 -17.56 10.15
CA PHE A 104 11.60 -18.09 8.81
C PHE A 104 11.04 -17.03 7.85
N ILE A 105 9.98 -16.31 8.25
CA ILE A 105 9.40 -15.23 7.43
C ILE A 105 10.44 -14.15 7.15
N ARG A 106 11.21 -13.75 8.17
CA ARG A 106 12.32 -12.80 8.04
C ARG A 106 13.38 -13.29 7.06
N GLY A 107 13.79 -14.55 7.17
CA GLY A 107 14.74 -15.19 6.26
C GLY A 107 14.21 -15.24 4.82
N ALA A 108 12.96 -15.62 4.62
CA ALA A 108 12.31 -15.64 3.30
C ALA A 108 12.27 -14.24 2.66
N PHE A 109 11.95 -13.21 3.45
CA PHE A 109 11.97 -11.83 2.96
C PHE A 109 13.39 -11.35 2.63
N MET A 110 14.36 -11.59 3.49
CA MET A 110 15.78 -11.26 3.23
C MET A 110 16.29 -11.98 1.98
N ALA A 111 15.74 -13.14 1.69
CA ALA A 111 16.09 -13.99 0.57
C ALA A 111 15.57 -13.47 -0.76
N ALA A 112 14.30 -13.25 -0.85
CA ALA A 112 13.61 -13.02 -2.11
C ALA A 112 12.48 -11.99 -1.98
N GLY A 113 12.48 -11.24 -0.90
CA GLY A 113 11.49 -10.20 -0.64
C GLY A 113 11.86 -8.87 -1.24
N SER A 114 10.85 -8.08 -1.54
CA SER A 114 10.96 -6.67 -1.86
C SER A 114 9.77 -5.89 -1.31
N ILE A 115 9.99 -4.63 -1.00
CA ILE A 115 8.97 -3.70 -0.56
C ILE A 115 9.06 -2.42 -1.37
N SER A 116 7.93 -1.91 -1.84
CA SER A 116 7.86 -0.64 -2.55
C SER A 116 8.03 0.53 -1.62
N ASP A 117 8.48 1.66 -2.15
CA ASP A 117 8.49 2.94 -1.44
C ASP A 117 7.07 3.27 -0.96
N PRO A 118 6.84 3.35 0.37
CA PRO A 118 5.52 3.59 0.93
C PRO A 118 4.94 4.95 0.56
N ASN A 119 5.76 5.91 0.12
CA ASN A 119 5.28 7.19 -0.40
C ASN A 119 4.54 7.03 -1.73
N LYS A 120 4.91 6.04 -2.55
CA LYS A 120 4.30 5.78 -3.86
C LYS A 120 3.15 4.78 -3.79
N SER A 121 3.41 3.61 -3.23
CA SER A 121 2.41 2.53 -3.15
C SER A 121 2.73 1.56 -2.02
N TYR A 122 1.70 0.87 -1.54
CA TYR A 122 1.86 -0.22 -0.58
C TYR A 122 1.93 -1.53 -1.34
N HIS A 123 3.11 -2.14 -1.37
CA HIS A 123 3.32 -3.43 -2.00
C HIS A 123 4.54 -4.12 -1.38
N LEU A 124 4.33 -5.26 -0.76
CA LEU A 124 5.36 -6.18 -0.30
C LEU A 124 5.21 -7.47 -1.08
N GLU A 125 6.30 -8.01 -1.59
CA GLU A 125 6.32 -9.29 -2.30
C GLU A 125 7.49 -10.17 -1.86
N ILE A 126 7.25 -11.49 -1.87
CA ILE A 126 8.27 -12.52 -1.65
C ILE A 126 8.16 -13.53 -2.79
N LYS A 127 9.26 -13.73 -3.53
CA LYS A 127 9.32 -14.66 -4.65
C LYS A 127 9.53 -16.10 -4.15
N CYS A 128 8.83 -17.04 -4.77
CA CYS A 128 8.90 -18.46 -4.47
C CYS A 128 9.14 -19.27 -5.75
N ASN A 129 9.99 -20.29 -5.71
CA ASN A 129 10.31 -21.10 -6.87
C ASN A 129 9.20 -22.11 -7.21
N SER A 130 8.28 -22.40 -6.29
CA SER A 130 7.16 -23.32 -6.50
C SER A 130 5.88 -22.84 -5.81
N SER A 131 4.71 -23.29 -6.29
CA SER A 131 3.42 -23.00 -5.66
C SER A 131 3.35 -23.52 -4.23
N LYS A 132 3.89 -24.71 -3.97
CA LYS A 132 3.92 -25.32 -2.62
C LYS A 132 4.63 -24.42 -1.60
N LYS A 133 5.77 -23.82 -1.96
CA LYS A 133 6.48 -22.86 -1.10
C LYS A 133 5.67 -21.59 -0.85
N GLY A 134 4.98 -21.09 -1.88
CA GLY A 134 4.11 -19.92 -1.75
C GLY A 134 2.90 -20.19 -0.83
N GLU A 135 2.23 -21.34 -0.99
CA GLU A 135 1.11 -21.76 -0.15
C GLU A 135 1.53 -21.91 1.32
N GLN A 136 2.71 -22.50 1.54
CA GLN A 136 3.28 -22.65 2.87
C GLN A 136 3.58 -21.29 3.51
N LEU A 137 4.13 -20.34 2.75
CA LEU A 137 4.39 -18.99 3.25
C LEU A 137 3.08 -18.27 3.60
N ILE A 138 2.05 -18.39 2.76
CA ILE A 138 0.71 -17.85 3.05
C ILE A 138 0.14 -18.47 4.32
N LYS A 139 0.28 -19.80 4.50
CA LYS A 139 -0.18 -20.48 5.71
C LYS A 139 0.56 -19.98 6.97
N LEU A 140 1.86 -19.68 6.86
CA LEU A 140 2.60 -19.07 7.96
C LEU A 140 2.15 -17.64 8.26
N LEU A 141 1.93 -16.82 7.24
CA LEU A 141 1.43 -15.46 7.40
C LEU A 141 0.05 -15.45 8.05
N LYS A 142 -0.79 -16.43 7.71
CA LYS A 142 -2.13 -16.57 8.27
C LYS A 142 -2.15 -16.89 9.78
N ASN A 143 -1.08 -17.45 10.35
CA ASN A 143 -0.96 -17.60 11.81
C ASN A 143 -0.86 -16.24 12.54
N TYR A 144 -0.63 -15.17 11.82
CA TYR A 144 -0.52 -13.80 12.32
C TYR A 144 -1.64 -12.90 11.75
N ASP A 145 -2.73 -13.50 11.25
CA ASP A 145 -3.88 -12.82 10.64
C ASP A 145 -3.53 -11.96 9.42
N ILE A 146 -2.41 -12.29 8.76
CA ILE A 146 -1.95 -11.57 7.56
C ILE A 146 -2.47 -12.26 6.30
N ASP A 147 -3.25 -11.53 5.49
CA ASP A 147 -3.83 -12.03 4.23
C ASP A 147 -2.85 -11.85 3.06
N GLY A 148 -2.00 -12.84 2.85
CA GLY A 148 -1.09 -12.92 1.70
C GLY A 148 -1.78 -13.54 0.49
N LYS A 149 -1.61 -12.93 -0.69
CA LYS A 149 -2.11 -13.44 -1.97
C LYS A 149 -0.96 -13.97 -2.82
N MET A 150 -1.25 -14.94 -3.69
CA MET A 150 -0.25 -15.52 -4.57
C MET A 150 -0.63 -15.36 -6.04
N VAL A 151 0.38 -15.12 -6.87
CA VAL A 151 0.24 -15.04 -8.33
C VAL A 151 1.40 -15.78 -9.01
N ALA A 152 1.10 -16.50 -10.09
CA ALA A 152 2.13 -17.07 -10.96
C ALA A 152 2.74 -15.95 -11.82
N ARG A 153 4.07 -15.89 -11.90
CA ARG A 153 4.82 -14.99 -12.78
C ARG A 153 5.86 -15.79 -13.58
N LYS A 154 6.39 -15.18 -14.64
CA LYS A 154 7.49 -15.79 -15.43
C LYS A 154 8.67 -16.11 -14.51
N GLY A 155 8.94 -17.40 -14.32
CA GLY A 155 10.04 -17.88 -13.46
C GLY A 155 9.65 -18.25 -12.03
N GLY A 156 8.35 -18.38 -11.69
CA GLY A 156 7.91 -18.86 -10.38
C GLY A 156 6.61 -18.26 -9.86
N TYR A 157 6.50 -18.18 -8.57
CA TYR A 157 5.33 -17.65 -7.86
C TYR A 157 5.73 -16.47 -6.98
N VAL A 158 4.80 -15.56 -6.76
CA VAL A 158 5.02 -14.39 -5.90
C VAL A 158 3.91 -14.33 -4.88
N VAL A 159 4.27 -14.38 -3.61
CA VAL A 159 3.35 -14.06 -2.50
C VAL A 159 3.44 -12.55 -2.25
N TYR A 160 2.29 -11.86 -2.21
CA TYR A 160 2.26 -10.42 -2.09
C TYR A 160 1.17 -9.91 -1.15
N ILE A 161 1.42 -8.73 -0.58
CA ILE A 161 0.50 -7.98 0.28
C ILE A 161 0.44 -6.55 -0.25
N LYS A 162 -0.77 -5.99 -0.41
CA LYS A 162 -1.00 -4.63 -0.94
C LYS A 162 -1.59 -3.68 0.09
N GLU A 163 -2.06 -4.20 1.19
CA GLU A 163 -2.66 -3.39 2.25
C GLU A 163 -1.58 -2.87 3.20
N GLY A 164 -1.60 -1.57 3.46
CA GLY A 164 -0.60 -0.94 4.32
C GLY A 164 -0.57 -1.51 5.74
N GLU A 165 -1.72 -1.90 6.29
CA GLU A 165 -1.85 -2.55 7.59
C GLU A 165 -1.18 -3.93 7.59
N GLY A 166 -1.51 -4.78 6.61
CA GLY A 166 -0.88 -6.09 6.49
C GLY A 166 0.65 -6.03 6.27
N ILE A 167 1.16 -4.97 5.61
CA ILE A 167 2.62 -4.78 5.47
C ILE A 167 3.25 -4.42 6.82
N VAL A 168 2.61 -3.56 7.62
CA VAL A 168 3.05 -3.22 8.98
C VAL A 168 3.09 -4.48 9.85
N ASP A 169 2.08 -5.34 9.76
CA ASP A 169 2.03 -6.60 10.50
C ASP A 169 3.16 -7.54 10.10
N VAL A 170 3.49 -7.66 8.80
CA VAL A 170 4.66 -8.42 8.34
C VAL A 170 5.95 -7.84 8.89
N LEU A 171 6.12 -6.51 8.87
CA LEU A 171 7.29 -5.86 9.44
C LEU A 171 7.42 -6.12 10.94
N ASN A 172 6.30 -6.13 11.67
CA ASN A 172 6.25 -6.48 13.08
C ASN A 172 6.64 -7.95 13.32
N VAL A 173 6.09 -8.88 12.56
CA VAL A 173 6.43 -10.30 12.61
C VAL A 173 7.92 -10.51 12.34
N MET A 174 8.48 -9.78 11.38
CA MET A 174 9.91 -9.83 11.06
C MET A 174 10.80 -9.09 12.08
N GLU A 175 10.22 -8.41 13.07
CA GLU A 175 10.94 -7.57 14.04
C GLU A 175 11.75 -6.44 13.36
N ALA A 176 11.23 -5.92 12.25
CA ALA A 176 11.83 -4.82 11.52
C ALA A 176 11.32 -3.47 12.05
N HIS A 177 11.55 -3.20 13.34
CA HIS A 177 10.91 -2.11 14.09
C HIS A 177 11.19 -0.72 13.51
N VAL A 178 12.41 -0.46 13.01
CA VAL A 178 12.74 0.84 12.40
C VAL A 178 11.88 1.07 11.14
N SER A 179 11.87 0.12 10.22
CA SER A 179 11.07 0.21 8.99
C SER A 179 9.57 0.23 9.27
N LEU A 180 9.13 -0.47 10.33
CA LEU A 180 7.75 -0.43 10.79
C LEU A 180 7.36 0.99 11.23
N MET A 181 8.16 1.65 12.05
CA MET A 181 7.89 3.01 12.52
C MET A 181 7.89 4.03 11.36
N GLU A 182 8.82 3.90 10.42
CA GLU A 182 8.85 4.73 9.21
C GLU A 182 7.59 4.55 8.38
N MET A 183 7.15 3.30 8.18
CA MET A 183 5.94 2.97 7.43
C MET A 183 4.68 3.54 8.10
N GLU A 184 4.55 3.41 9.42
CA GLU A 184 3.42 3.96 10.19
C GLU A 184 3.37 5.48 10.12
N ASN A 185 4.51 6.16 10.27
CA ASN A 185 4.57 7.61 10.14
C ASN A 185 4.05 8.07 8.76
N ILE A 186 4.46 7.40 7.69
CA ILE A 186 4.00 7.71 6.33
C ILE A 186 2.50 7.44 6.19
N ARG A 187 1.97 6.35 6.78
CA ARG A 187 0.53 6.04 6.76
C ARG A 187 -0.28 7.14 7.45
N ILE A 188 0.15 7.58 8.62
CA ILE A 188 -0.51 8.65 9.39
C ILE A 188 -0.53 9.94 8.57
N LEU A 189 0.61 10.37 8.03
CA LEU A 189 0.70 11.59 7.22
C LEU A 189 -0.19 11.54 5.97
N LYS A 190 -0.21 10.40 5.28
CA LYS A 190 -1.12 10.20 4.13
C LYS A 190 -2.58 10.21 4.53
N GLY A 191 -2.93 9.60 5.66
CA GLY A 191 -4.27 9.62 6.22
C GLY A 191 -4.75 11.04 6.51
N MET A 192 -3.93 11.84 7.17
CA MET A 192 -4.21 13.25 7.47
C MET A 192 -4.36 14.06 6.17
N SER A 193 -3.42 13.94 5.24
CA SER A 193 -3.49 14.64 3.95
C SER A 193 -4.76 14.29 3.16
N ASN A 194 -5.13 13.01 3.12
CA ASN A 194 -6.35 12.57 2.45
C ASN A 194 -7.62 13.13 3.14
N TYR A 195 -7.63 13.20 4.47
CA TYR A 195 -8.73 13.78 5.21
C TYR A 195 -8.91 15.27 4.87
N TYR A 196 -7.84 16.07 4.95
CA TYR A 196 -7.88 17.50 4.60
C TYR A 196 -8.26 17.73 3.14
N ASN A 197 -7.70 16.96 2.21
CA ASN A 197 -8.05 17.08 0.79
C ASN A 197 -9.53 16.80 0.53
N ARG A 198 -10.12 15.81 1.21
CA ARG A 198 -11.56 15.52 1.10
C ARG A 198 -12.40 16.67 1.67
N GLN A 199 -12.01 17.26 2.79
CA GLN A 199 -12.70 18.40 3.40
C GLN A 199 -12.65 19.61 2.46
N VAL A 200 -11.46 19.99 1.98
CA VAL A 200 -11.28 21.11 1.04
C VAL A 200 -12.07 20.89 -0.25
N ASN A 201 -12.04 19.68 -0.79
CA ASN A 201 -12.79 19.35 -2.01
C ASN A 201 -14.31 19.47 -1.78
N CYS A 202 -14.80 19.03 -0.63
CA CYS A 202 -16.21 19.15 -0.25
C CYS A 202 -16.62 20.63 -0.12
N GLU A 203 -15.86 21.43 0.60
CA GLU A 203 -16.11 22.87 0.78
C GLU A 203 -16.06 23.61 -0.57
N THR A 204 -15.03 23.33 -1.38
CA THR A 204 -14.89 23.94 -2.72
C THR A 204 -16.09 23.59 -3.62
N ALA A 205 -16.54 22.33 -3.59
CA ALA A 205 -17.71 21.91 -4.37
C ALA A 205 -19.00 22.62 -3.89
N ASN A 206 -19.17 22.79 -2.59
CA ASN A 206 -20.29 23.50 -2.01
C ASN A 206 -20.29 24.98 -2.39
N ILE A 207 -19.13 25.65 -2.30
CA ILE A 207 -18.98 27.06 -2.71
C ILE A 207 -19.28 27.21 -4.19
N LYS A 208 -18.68 26.39 -5.08
CA LYS A 208 -18.95 26.43 -6.51
C LYS A 208 -20.44 26.26 -6.83
N LYS A 209 -21.12 25.34 -6.16
CA LYS A 209 -22.55 25.09 -6.33
C LYS A 209 -23.40 26.30 -5.89
N THR A 210 -23.02 26.92 -4.77
CA THR A 210 -23.71 28.12 -4.26
C THR A 210 -23.53 29.29 -5.20
N VAL A 211 -22.31 29.57 -5.67
CA VAL A 211 -22.01 30.64 -6.62
C VAL A 211 -22.74 30.43 -7.93
N ALA A 212 -22.66 29.23 -8.52
CA ALA A 212 -23.37 28.93 -9.77
C ALA A 212 -24.90 29.13 -9.64
N THR A 213 -25.46 28.77 -8.48
CA THR A 213 -26.89 28.98 -8.21
C THR A 213 -27.22 30.47 -8.11
N SER A 214 -26.38 31.25 -7.42
CA SER A 214 -26.53 32.69 -7.29
C SER A 214 -26.49 33.39 -8.67
N VAL A 215 -25.46 33.09 -9.47
CA VAL A 215 -25.31 33.66 -10.81
C VAL A 215 -26.54 33.37 -11.65
N ARG A 216 -27.01 32.12 -11.70
CA ARG A 216 -28.23 31.77 -12.43
C ARG A 216 -29.44 32.54 -11.94
N GLN A 217 -29.63 32.66 -10.64
CA GLN A 217 -30.74 33.44 -10.04
C GLN A 217 -30.72 34.89 -10.52
N ILE A 218 -29.56 35.55 -10.49
CA ILE A 218 -29.36 36.92 -10.88
C ILE A 218 -29.60 37.07 -12.39
N GLU A 219 -29.13 36.17 -13.22
CA GLU A 219 -29.39 36.16 -14.67
C GLU A 219 -30.87 36.03 -14.97
N ASP A 220 -31.57 35.12 -14.30
CA ASP A 220 -33.01 34.91 -14.43
C ASP A 220 -33.82 36.16 -14.03
N ILE A 221 -33.47 36.79 -12.90
CA ILE A 221 -34.07 38.00 -12.43
C ILE A 221 -33.87 39.16 -13.44
N ASN A 222 -32.61 39.35 -13.90
CA ASN A 222 -32.29 40.40 -14.88
C ASN A 222 -33.01 40.19 -16.22
N TYR A 223 -33.16 38.93 -16.65
CA TYR A 223 -33.92 38.59 -17.84
C TYR A 223 -35.39 39.00 -17.70
N ILE A 224 -36.05 38.71 -16.59
CA ILE A 224 -37.43 39.13 -16.32
C ILE A 224 -37.54 40.64 -16.33
N ILE A 225 -36.65 41.35 -15.62
CA ILE A 225 -36.65 42.82 -15.53
C ILE A 225 -36.52 43.44 -16.93
N LYS A 226 -35.58 42.95 -17.73
CA LYS A 226 -35.33 43.45 -19.11
C LYS A 226 -36.55 43.23 -20.05
N LYS A 227 -37.23 42.10 -19.91
CA LYS A 227 -38.29 41.69 -20.84
C LYS A 227 -39.68 42.22 -20.48
N LYS A 228 -39.99 42.30 -19.18
CA LYS A 228 -41.34 42.63 -18.64
C LYS A 228 -41.35 43.66 -17.53
N GLY A 229 -40.23 44.07 -16.98
CA GLY A 229 -40.13 44.93 -15.81
C GLY A 229 -40.27 44.14 -14.51
N ILE A 230 -39.83 44.74 -13.38
CA ILE A 230 -39.88 44.10 -12.05
C ILE A 230 -41.33 43.91 -11.56
N SER A 231 -42.26 44.81 -11.98
CA SER A 231 -43.69 44.77 -11.63
C SER A 231 -44.41 43.53 -12.18
N TYR A 232 -43.80 42.78 -13.13
CA TYR A 232 -44.33 41.50 -13.61
C TYR A 232 -44.28 40.41 -12.51
N LEU A 233 -43.34 40.51 -11.57
CA LEU A 233 -43.26 39.60 -10.47
C LEU A 233 -44.31 39.96 -9.38
N PRO A 234 -44.94 38.99 -8.70
CA PRO A 234 -45.73 39.23 -7.51
C PRO A 234 -44.92 40.01 -6.46
N GLU A 235 -45.57 40.92 -5.76
CA GLU A 235 -44.94 41.84 -4.79
C GLU A 235 -43.97 41.14 -3.84
N LYS A 236 -44.38 40.00 -3.25
CA LYS A 236 -43.53 39.17 -2.35
C LYS A 236 -42.29 38.59 -3.06
N LEU A 237 -42.19 38.58 -4.36
CA LEU A 237 -41.05 38.13 -5.15
C LEU A 237 -40.18 39.30 -5.62
N GLN A 238 -40.73 40.51 -5.71
CA GLN A 238 -39.97 41.72 -6.07
C GLN A 238 -38.90 42.03 -5.02
N ASP A 239 -39.27 42.01 -3.72
CA ASP A 239 -38.33 42.31 -2.64
C ASP A 239 -37.12 41.40 -2.66
N ILE A 240 -37.33 40.07 -2.73
CA ILE A 240 -36.24 39.10 -2.72
C ILE A 240 -35.39 39.16 -4.01
N ALA A 241 -35.99 39.53 -5.14
CA ALA A 241 -35.29 39.73 -6.39
C ALA A 241 -34.28 40.88 -6.30
N LEU A 242 -34.74 42.04 -5.77
CA LEU A 242 -33.87 43.22 -5.56
C LEU A 242 -32.74 42.92 -4.56
N VAL A 243 -33.11 42.38 -3.41
CA VAL A 243 -32.11 42.03 -2.37
C VAL A 243 -31.07 41.08 -2.91
N ARG A 244 -31.46 40.12 -3.83
CA ARG A 244 -30.49 39.17 -4.42
C ARG A 244 -29.57 39.83 -5.41
N ILE A 245 -30.05 40.80 -6.21
CA ILE A 245 -29.20 41.56 -7.15
C ILE A 245 -28.16 42.38 -6.40
N ASP A 246 -28.64 43.10 -5.32
CA ASP A 246 -27.77 43.97 -4.54
C ASP A 246 -26.74 43.19 -3.71
N ASN A 247 -27.03 41.92 -3.40
CA ASN A 247 -26.18 41.07 -2.55
C ASN A 247 -25.90 39.71 -3.24
N PRO A 248 -25.09 39.69 -4.31
CA PRO A 248 -24.84 38.48 -5.11
C PRO A 248 -24.13 37.36 -4.33
N ASP A 249 -23.31 37.71 -3.34
CA ASP A 249 -22.51 36.77 -2.55
C ASP A 249 -23.20 36.30 -1.26
N ALA A 250 -24.33 36.94 -0.90
CA ALA A 250 -25.03 36.62 0.35
C ALA A 250 -25.62 35.20 0.31
N SER A 251 -25.54 34.53 1.45
CA SER A 251 -26.19 33.23 1.65
C SER A 251 -27.72 33.38 1.70
N LEU A 252 -28.43 32.28 1.49
CA LEU A 252 -29.91 32.30 1.60
C LEU A 252 -30.43 32.74 3.00
N GLN A 253 -29.63 32.54 4.02
CA GLN A 253 -29.98 32.98 5.39
C GLN A 253 -29.84 34.49 5.52
N GLU A 254 -28.71 35.06 5.10
CA GLU A 254 -28.46 36.52 5.12
C GLU A 254 -29.47 37.25 4.26
N LEU A 255 -29.79 36.74 3.07
CA LEU A 255 -30.87 37.33 2.28
C LEU A 255 -32.23 37.33 3.00
N GLY A 256 -32.50 36.28 3.77
CA GLY A 256 -33.72 36.20 4.57
C GLY A 256 -33.78 37.23 5.71
N GLU A 257 -32.65 37.50 6.31
CA GLU A 257 -32.51 38.51 7.39
C GLU A 257 -32.65 39.95 6.86
N MET A 258 -32.29 40.18 5.58
CA MET A 258 -32.41 41.48 4.90
C MET A 258 -33.84 41.80 4.44
N LEU A 259 -34.76 40.84 4.45
CA LEU A 259 -36.16 41.06 4.06
C LEU A 259 -36.99 41.60 5.22
N ASN A 260 -38.03 42.35 4.88
CA ASN A 260 -39.01 42.84 5.85
C ASN A 260 -40.43 42.38 5.50
N PRO A 261 -41.08 41.48 6.28
CA PRO A 261 -40.53 40.82 7.48
C PRO A 261 -39.46 39.79 7.14
N PRO A 262 -38.55 39.47 8.09
CA PRO A 262 -37.51 38.51 7.90
C PRO A 262 -38.04 37.12 7.49
N LEU A 263 -37.31 36.41 6.62
CA LEU A 263 -37.73 35.11 6.09
C LEU A 263 -36.65 34.05 6.33
N GLY A 264 -37.06 32.86 6.73
CA GLY A 264 -36.14 31.76 6.90
C GLY A 264 -35.57 31.25 5.57
N LYS A 265 -34.38 30.58 5.60
CA LYS A 265 -33.66 30.02 4.47
C LYS A 265 -34.55 29.24 3.48
N SER A 266 -35.50 28.43 4.01
CA SER A 266 -36.41 27.63 3.17
C SER A 266 -37.39 28.54 2.41
N GLY A 267 -37.89 29.59 3.01
CA GLY A 267 -38.79 30.56 2.36
C GLY A 267 -38.09 31.35 1.27
N VAL A 268 -36.86 31.81 1.54
CA VAL A 268 -36.01 32.47 0.53
C VAL A 268 -35.76 31.54 -0.66
N ASN A 269 -35.34 30.30 -0.41
CA ASN A 269 -35.11 29.33 -1.47
C ASN A 269 -36.34 29.04 -2.31
N HIS A 270 -37.51 28.93 -1.66
CA HIS A 270 -38.78 28.73 -2.37
C HIS A 270 -39.11 29.92 -3.27
N ARG A 271 -38.97 31.16 -2.81
CA ARG A 271 -39.23 32.36 -3.59
C ARG A 271 -38.29 32.51 -4.79
N LEU A 272 -36.98 32.30 -4.57
CA LEU A 272 -35.98 32.36 -5.64
C LEU A 272 -36.20 31.28 -6.70
N ARG A 273 -36.56 30.04 -6.31
CA ARG A 273 -36.93 28.98 -7.25
C ARG A 273 -38.15 29.37 -8.09
N LYS A 274 -39.17 30.02 -7.50
CA LYS A 274 -40.34 30.48 -8.22
C LYS A 274 -40.02 31.57 -9.23
N ILE A 275 -39.06 32.45 -8.93
CA ILE A 275 -38.56 33.45 -9.87
C ILE A 275 -37.84 32.76 -11.03
N CYS A 276 -36.95 31.78 -10.78
CA CYS A 276 -36.29 31.04 -11.85
C CYS A 276 -37.31 30.30 -12.75
N GLN A 277 -38.36 29.71 -12.17
CA GLN A 277 -39.42 29.07 -12.92
C GLN A 277 -40.17 30.05 -13.84
N ILE A 278 -40.52 31.25 -13.33
CA ILE A 278 -41.13 32.32 -14.14
C ILE A 278 -40.18 32.74 -15.30
N ALA A 279 -38.87 32.80 -15.03
CA ALA A 279 -37.90 33.12 -16.08
C ALA A 279 -37.81 32.02 -17.13
N ASP A 280 -37.81 30.76 -16.72
CA ASP A 280 -37.81 29.62 -17.65
C ASP A 280 -39.07 29.58 -18.51
N ASP A 281 -40.24 29.84 -17.94
CA ASP A 281 -41.53 29.96 -18.66
C ASP A 281 -41.53 31.12 -19.67
N LEU A 282 -40.77 32.20 -19.43
CA LEU A 282 -40.65 33.33 -20.34
C LEU A 282 -39.61 33.12 -21.44
N LYS A 283 -38.69 32.17 -21.24
CA LYS A 283 -37.67 31.79 -22.26
C LYS A 283 -38.22 30.80 -23.27
N GLY A 284 -39.27 30.08 -22.91
CA GLY A 284 -40.07 29.23 -23.80
C GLY A 284 -39.76 27.94 -23.97
#